data_3e16017da061d1948093a68dbf18dd23
#
_entry.id   3e16017da061d1948093a68dbf18dd23
#
_cell.length_a   1.000
_cell.length_b   1.000
_cell.length_c   1.000
_cell.angle_alpha   90.00
_cell.angle_beta   90.00
_cell.angle_gamma   90.00
#
_symmetry.space_group_name_H-M   'P 1'
#
loop_
_entity.id
_entity.type
_entity.pdbx_description
1 polymer ?
#
loop_
_entity_poly.entity_id
_entity_poly.type
_entity_poly.pdbx_seq_one_letter_code
_entity_poly.pdbx_strand_id
1 'polypeptide(L)'
;MSTFGYSMPSYFQNMPQIGTALNAVNEENAKSLKDIESELEAKSEAALSAGRSDESLNAAGQMTARQRVKLLVDEGTWCPLNSLYNPGDNKDGSTGVITGLGKIHDKWAVIIASDNKKLAGAWVPGQALKLTRATDIAKQLRIPLVYVLNCSGVKLDEQEKVYAGRVGGGTPFYRHAELEQMGIPVIVGIYGTNPAGGGYHSISPTILIAHEKANMAVGGAGIVGGMNPKGYVDQEAAQALIDATVKAGKVDPPGAVH
;
A
#
# COMPACT_ATOMS: atom_id res chain seq x y z
N MET A 1 -11.38 28.72 31.42
CA MET A 1 -10.19 28.11 32.05
C MET A 1 -9.70 27.04 31.11
N SER A 2 -8.46 27.12 30.65
CA SER A 2 -7.88 26.13 29.75
C SER A 2 -7.70 24.82 30.52
N THR A 3 -8.33 23.75 30.04
CA THR A 3 -8.26 22.40 30.62
C THR A 3 -6.89 21.73 30.41
N PHE A 4 -5.94 22.38 29.78
CA PHE A 4 -4.65 21.79 29.41
C PHE A 4 -3.42 22.38 30.10
N GLY A 5 -3.59 23.29 31.05
CA GLY A 5 -2.47 23.81 31.84
C GLY A 5 -1.40 24.63 31.07
N TYR A 6 -1.66 24.97 29.81
CA TYR A 6 -0.79 25.83 29.01
C TYR A 6 -1.25 27.28 29.05
N SER A 7 -0.33 28.21 29.34
CA SER A 7 -0.59 29.62 29.08
C SER A 7 -0.44 29.87 27.58
N MET A 8 -1.46 30.48 26.99
CA MET A 8 -1.42 30.85 25.57
C MET A 8 -0.30 31.90 25.37
N PRO A 9 0.60 31.71 24.37
CA PRO A 9 1.64 32.69 24.07
C PRO A 9 1.04 34.09 23.84
N SER A 10 1.74 35.13 24.28
CA SER A 10 1.23 36.51 24.26
C SER A 10 0.80 37.03 22.88
N TYR A 11 1.42 36.53 21.82
CA TYR A 11 1.05 36.87 20.44
C TYR A 11 -0.31 36.31 20.00
N PHE A 12 -0.82 35.26 20.67
CA PHE A 12 -2.16 34.74 20.44
C PHE A 12 -3.23 35.47 21.27
N GLN A 13 -2.84 36.13 22.38
CA GLN A 13 -3.80 36.79 23.25
C GLN A 13 -4.45 38.00 22.58
N ASN A 14 -3.78 38.60 21.61
CA ASN A 14 -4.28 39.76 20.85
C ASN A 14 -4.87 39.37 19.48
N MET A 15 -5.02 38.09 19.19
CA MET A 15 -5.71 37.69 17.97
C MET A 15 -7.21 38.00 18.11
N PRO A 16 -7.84 38.56 17.08
CA PRO A 16 -9.30 38.74 17.09
C PRO A 16 -9.93 37.38 17.32
N GLN A 17 -10.95 37.35 18.18
CA GLN A 17 -11.67 36.08 18.43
C GLN A 17 -12.24 35.57 17.11
N ILE A 18 -11.65 34.50 16.62
CA ILE A 18 -12.18 33.78 15.47
C ILE A 18 -13.53 33.18 15.92
N GLY A 19 -14.62 33.68 15.39
CA GLY A 19 -15.95 33.17 15.71
C GLY A 19 -17.03 34.23 15.81
N THR A 20 -16.70 35.47 16.15
CA THR A 20 -17.69 36.56 16.15
C THR A 20 -18.04 37.07 14.75
N ALA A 21 -17.20 36.80 13.77
CA ALA A 21 -17.42 37.14 12.36
C ALA A 21 -18.06 36.00 11.53
N LEU A 22 -18.24 34.83 12.11
CA LEU A 22 -18.75 33.63 11.39
C LEU A 22 -20.28 33.55 11.33
N ASN A 23 -21.00 34.56 11.79
CA ASN A 23 -22.47 34.58 11.71
C ASN A 23 -23.01 34.96 10.31
N ALA A 24 -22.17 35.43 9.40
CA ALA A 24 -22.57 35.64 8.02
C ALA A 24 -22.10 34.41 7.20
N VAL A 25 -23.00 33.53 6.83
CA VAL A 25 -22.76 32.49 5.84
C VAL A 25 -22.44 33.20 4.52
N ASN A 26 -21.21 33.14 4.10
CA ASN A 26 -20.85 33.57 2.76
C ASN A 26 -21.30 32.46 1.81
N GLU A 27 -22.43 32.66 1.12
CA GLU A 27 -23.04 31.66 0.24
C GLU A 27 -22.12 31.28 -0.90
N GLU A 28 -21.30 32.18 -1.43
CA GLU A 28 -20.33 31.93 -2.46
C GLU A 28 -19.22 31.00 -1.97
N ASN A 29 -18.67 31.25 -0.78
CA ASN A 29 -17.69 30.37 -0.15
C ASN A 29 -18.29 29.01 0.20
N ALA A 30 -19.53 28.97 0.66
CA ALA A 30 -20.22 27.71 0.97
C ALA A 30 -20.43 26.87 -0.30
N LYS A 31 -20.79 27.53 -1.41
CA LYS A 31 -20.90 26.86 -2.71
C LYS A 31 -19.55 26.34 -3.19
N SER A 32 -18.49 27.17 -3.14
CA SER A 32 -17.14 26.77 -3.51
C SER A 32 -16.62 25.58 -2.70
N LEU A 33 -16.89 25.53 -1.40
CA LEU A 33 -16.53 24.40 -0.54
C LEU A 33 -17.28 23.13 -0.92
N LYS A 34 -18.58 23.22 -1.24
CA LYS A 34 -19.37 22.09 -1.72
C LYS A 34 -18.88 21.57 -3.06
N ASP A 35 -18.49 22.45 -3.98
CA ASP A 35 -17.94 22.08 -5.27
C ASP A 35 -16.61 21.29 -5.09
N ILE A 36 -15.73 21.75 -4.19
CA ILE A 36 -14.48 21.07 -3.83
C ILE A 36 -14.77 19.70 -3.18
N GLU A 37 -15.72 19.64 -2.27
CA GLU A 37 -16.13 18.40 -1.60
C GLU A 37 -16.63 17.37 -2.60
N SER A 38 -17.52 17.77 -3.52
CA SER A 38 -18.04 16.94 -4.59
C SER A 38 -16.93 16.46 -5.55
N GLU A 39 -15.94 17.32 -5.84
CA GLU A 39 -14.78 16.94 -6.67
C GLU A 39 -13.90 15.89 -5.96
N LEU A 40 -13.68 16.07 -4.66
CA LEU A 40 -12.91 15.11 -3.86
C LEU A 40 -13.62 13.75 -3.74
N GLU A 41 -14.94 13.77 -3.56
CA GLU A 41 -15.76 12.55 -3.55
C GLU A 41 -15.67 11.82 -4.89
N ALA A 42 -15.84 12.52 -6.00
CA ALA A 42 -15.74 11.93 -7.35
C ALA A 42 -14.37 11.35 -7.63
N LYS A 43 -13.28 12.04 -7.23
CA LYS A 43 -11.91 11.52 -7.33
C LYS A 43 -11.69 10.28 -6.45
N SER A 44 -12.26 10.29 -5.25
CA SER A 44 -12.18 9.15 -4.34
C SER A 44 -12.89 7.92 -4.92
N GLU A 45 -14.07 8.08 -5.45
CA GLU A 45 -14.85 7.01 -6.08
C GLU A 45 -14.13 6.46 -7.33
N ALA A 46 -13.62 7.35 -8.18
CA ALA A 46 -12.82 6.96 -9.34
C ALA A 46 -11.57 6.15 -8.94
N ALA A 47 -10.85 6.57 -7.90
CA ALA A 47 -9.69 5.85 -7.41
C ALA A 47 -10.05 4.49 -6.78
N LEU A 48 -11.24 4.39 -6.17
CA LEU A 48 -11.76 3.15 -5.59
C LEU A 48 -12.20 2.13 -6.63
N SER A 49 -12.83 2.59 -7.71
CA SER A 49 -13.34 1.75 -8.79
C SER A 49 -12.27 1.35 -9.81
N ALA A 50 -11.15 2.07 -9.87
CA ALA A 50 -10.09 1.83 -10.84
C ALA A 50 -9.48 0.43 -10.77
N GLY A 51 -8.99 -0.04 -11.91
CA GLY A 51 -8.35 -1.34 -12.05
C GLY A 51 -9.33 -2.49 -12.34
N ARG A 52 -8.95 -3.71 -11.97
CA ARG A 52 -9.82 -4.88 -12.14
C ARG A 52 -11.01 -4.82 -11.18
N SER A 53 -12.18 -5.29 -11.63
CA SER A 53 -13.34 -5.35 -10.75
C SER A 53 -13.18 -6.40 -9.65
N ASP A 54 -13.86 -6.20 -8.53
CA ASP A 54 -13.87 -7.13 -7.41
C ASP A 54 -14.42 -8.52 -7.85
N GLU A 55 -15.46 -8.53 -8.71
CA GLU A 55 -16.03 -9.74 -9.26
C GLU A 55 -15.03 -10.53 -10.09
N SER A 56 -14.23 -9.84 -10.92
CA SER A 56 -13.21 -10.48 -11.75
C SER A 56 -12.11 -11.13 -10.91
N LEU A 57 -11.69 -10.48 -9.82
CA LEU A 57 -10.70 -11.07 -8.90
C LEU A 57 -11.29 -12.21 -8.08
N ASN A 58 -12.52 -12.06 -7.58
CA ASN A 58 -13.19 -13.09 -6.80
C ASN A 58 -13.47 -14.34 -7.66
N ALA A 59 -13.85 -14.18 -8.93
CA ALA A 59 -14.01 -15.28 -9.88
C ALA A 59 -12.69 -16.04 -10.14
N ALA A 60 -11.54 -15.34 -10.03
CA ALA A 60 -10.23 -15.96 -10.08
C ALA A 60 -9.75 -16.54 -8.73
N GLY A 61 -10.63 -16.60 -7.72
CA GLY A 61 -10.32 -17.11 -6.39
C GLY A 61 -9.47 -16.16 -5.53
N GLN A 62 -9.40 -14.89 -5.90
CA GLN A 62 -8.62 -13.89 -5.18
C GLN A 62 -9.55 -12.86 -4.52
N MET A 63 -9.28 -12.55 -3.27
CA MET A 63 -9.87 -11.38 -2.61
C MET A 63 -9.12 -10.11 -3.00
N THR A 64 -9.84 -8.98 -3.07
CA THR A 64 -9.19 -7.68 -3.21
C THR A 64 -8.48 -7.29 -1.92
N ALA A 65 -7.50 -6.40 -2.02
CA ALA A 65 -6.81 -5.87 -0.84
C ALA A 65 -7.79 -5.21 0.15
N ARG A 66 -8.81 -4.52 -0.36
CA ARG A 66 -9.83 -3.88 0.47
C ARG A 66 -10.70 -4.88 1.22
N GLN A 67 -11.09 -5.98 0.56
CA GLN A 67 -11.82 -7.07 1.21
C GLN A 67 -10.99 -7.69 2.34
N ARG A 68 -9.68 -7.89 2.12
CA ARG A 68 -8.78 -8.40 3.16
C ARG A 68 -8.63 -7.44 4.32
N VAL A 69 -8.44 -6.14 4.05
CA VAL A 69 -8.38 -5.12 5.10
C VAL A 69 -9.68 -5.08 5.90
N LYS A 70 -10.83 -5.13 5.24
CA LYS A 70 -12.15 -5.15 5.90
C LYS A 70 -12.33 -6.35 6.83
N LEU A 71 -11.77 -7.51 6.48
CA LEU A 71 -11.81 -8.71 7.33
C LEU A 71 -10.79 -8.66 8.47
N LEU A 72 -9.72 -7.92 8.29
CA LEU A 72 -8.62 -7.84 9.26
C LEU A 72 -8.92 -6.87 10.40
N VAL A 73 -9.56 -5.74 10.10
CA VAL A 73 -9.78 -4.67 11.07
C VAL A 73 -11.11 -4.79 11.76
N ASP A 74 -11.16 -4.35 13.01
CA ASP A 74 -12.39 -4.25 13.79
C ASP A 74 -13.34 -3.25 13.12
N GLU A 75 -14.61 -3.55 13.12
CA GLU A 75 -15.64 -2.75 12.45
C GLU A 75 -15.61 -1.28 12.91
N GLY A 76 -15.72 -0.37 11.96
CA GLY A 76 -15.76 1.08 12.22
C GLY A 76 -14.40 1.71 12.61
N THR A 77 -13.32 0.93 12.67
CA THR A 77 -12.01 1.48 13.09
C THR A 77 -11.08 1.86 11.94
N TRP A 78 -11.42 1.51 10.71
CA TRP A 78 -10.59 1.79 9.55
C TRP A 78 -10.49 3.28 9.25
N CYS A 79 -9.29 3.82 9.31
CA CYS A 79 -8.95 5.20 8.97
C CYS A 79 -7.95 5.19 7.80
N PRO A 80 -8.40 5.40 6.54
CA PRO A 80 -7.51 5.41 5.39
C PRO A 80 -6.57 6.62 5.41
N LEU A 81 -5.33 6.40 4.96
CA LEU A 81 -4.30 7.44 4.84
C LEU A 81 -3.93 7.67 3.38
N ASN A 82 -3.80 8.93 3.01
CA ASN A 82 -3.29 9.32 1.69
C ASN A 82 -4.04 8.65 0.51
N SER A 83 -5.36 8.52 0.58
CA SER A 83 -6.17 7.79 -0.40
C SER A 83 -6.04 8.34 -1.82
N LEU A 84 -5.95 9.65 -1.97
CA LEU A 84 -5.80 10.36 -3.25
C LEU A 84 -4.35 10.77 -3.58
N TYR A 85 -3.38 10.28 -2.80
CA TYR A 85 -1.98 10.60 -3.05
C TYR A 85 -1.48 9.91 -4.32
N ASN A 86 -1.20 10.69 -5.34
CA ASN A 86 -0.79 10.23 -6.66
C ASN A 86 0.29 11.13 -7.30
N PRO A 87 1.49 11.27 -6.69
CA PRO A 87 2.53 12.17 -7.21
C PRO A 87 3.16 11.67 -8.51
N GLY A 88 2.92 10.42 -8.89
CA GLY A 88 3.38 9.84 -10.15
C GLY A 88 2.39 10.00 -11.29
N ASP A 89 1.30 10.72 -11.06
CA ASP A 89 0.23 10.92 -12.04
C ASP A 89 -0.26 9.60 -12.68
N ASN A 90 -0.38 8.57 -11.84
CA ASN A 90 -0.82 7.25 -12.28
C ASN A 90 -2.28 7.34 -12.77
N LYS A 91 -2.56 6.70 -13.90
CA LYS A 91 -3.89 6.73 -14.55
C LYS A 91 -5.04 6.30 -13.66
N ASP A 92 -4.78 5.43 -12.70
CA ASP A 92 -5.77 4.92 -11.75
C ASP A 92 -6.06 5.90 -10.59
N GLY A 93 -5.58 7.14 -10.67
CA GLY A 93 -5.82 8.18 -9.68
C GLY A 93 -5.17 7.96 -8.31
N SER A 94 -4.38 6.89 -8.15
CA SER A 94 -3.67 6.59 -6.90
C SER A 94 -2.46 5.68 -7.13
N THR A 95 -1.65 5.49 -6.08
CA THR A 95 -0.58 4.49 -6.09
C THR A 95 -1.16 3.07 -5.93
N GLY A 96 -0.38 2.05 -6.29
CA GLY A 96 -0.74 0.62 -6.15
C GLY A 96 -0.76 0.08 -4.72
N VAL A 97 -0.91 0.96 -3.72
CA VAL A 97 -0.92 0.57 -2.31
C VAL A 97 -1.98 1.34 -1.51
N ILE A 98 -2.63 0.63 -0.61
CA ILE A 98 -3.57 1.15 0.37
C ILE A 98 -2.85 1.26 1.70
N THR A 99 -2.99 2.38 2.39
CA THR A 99 -2.43 2.59 3.73
C THR A 99 -3.50 3.14 4.66
N GLY A 100 -3.42 2.79 5.92
CA GLY A 100 -4.35 3.27 6.92
C GLY A 100 -4.02 2.81 8.33
N LEU A 101 -4.82 3.27 9.27
CA LEU A 101 -4.86 2.82 10.65
C LEU A 101 -6.12 2.00 10.87
N GLY A 102 -6.03 0.98 11.67
CA GLY A 102 -7.18 0.18 12.09
C GLY A 102 -6.88 -0.57 13.38
N LYS A 103 -7.92 -0.94 14.11
CA LYS A 103 -7.75 -1.85 15.23
C LYS A 103 -7.83 -3.29 14.76
N ILE A 104 -7.08 -4.14 15.41
CA ILE A 104 -7.12 -5.60 15.26
C ILE A 104 -7.22 -6.15 16.68
N HIS A 105 -8.37 -6.72 17.03
CA HIS A 105 -8.67 -7.13 18.41
C HIS A 105 -8.38 -6.01 19.44
N ASP A 106 -8.98 -4.83 19.19
CA ASP A 106 -8.86 -3.61 20.00
C ASP A 106 -7.45 -2.99 20.07
N LYS A 107 -6.49 -3.48 19.32
CA LYS A 107 -5.13 -2.93 19.27
C LYS A 107 -4.89 -2.18 17.99
N TRP A 108 -4.48 -0.93 18.07
CA TRP A 108 -4.13 -0.14 16.91
C TRP A 108 -2.93 -0.70 16.17
N ALA A 109 -3.03 -0.72 14.86
CA ALA A 109 -1.94 -1.06 13.95
C ALA A 109 -1.95 -0.12 12.73
N VAL A 110 -0.79 0.09 12.15
CA VAL A 110 -0.68 0.64 10.80
C VAL A 110 -0.81 -0.51 9.81
N ILE A 111 -1.64 -0.34 8.81
CA ILE A 111 -1.90 -1.36 7.80
C ILE A 111 -1.46 -0.82 6.45
N ILE A 112 -0.68 -1.64 5.73
CA ILE A 112 -0.30 -1.45 4.35
C ILE A 112 -0.84 -2.64 3.56
N ALA A 113 -1.50 -2.39 2.43
CA ALA A 113 -2.01 -3.45 1.58
C ALA A 113 -1.70 -3.17 0.11
N SER A 114 -1.11 -4.13 -0.59
CA SER A 114 -0.90 -4.04 -2.03
C SER A 114 -2.24 -4.13 -2.75
N ASP A 115 -2.59 -3.12 -3.54
CA ASP A 115 -3.87 -3.06 -4.26
C ASP A 115 -3.80 -3.92 -5.52
N ASN A 116 -4.15 -5.18 -5.38
CA ASN A 116 -4.11 -6.16 -6.48
C ASN A 116 -5.11 -5.88 -7.61
N LYS A 117 -6.01 -4.93 -7.47
CA LYS A 117 -6.85 -4.42 -8.56
C LYS A 117 -6.01 -3.64 -9.58
N LYS A 118 -4.94 -2.98 -9.14
CA LYS A 118 -4.09 -2.08 -9.93
C LYS A 118 -2.78 -2.77 -10.26
N LEU A 119 -2.58 -3.09 -11.54
CA LEU A 119 -1.36 -3.76 -12.02
C LEU A 119 -0.92 -4.97 -11.16
N ALA A 120 -1.90 -5.73 -10.63
CA ALA A 120 -1.65 -6.83 -9.68
C ALA A 120 -0.78 -6.42 -8.48
N GLY A 121 -0.97 -5.22 -7.95
CA GLY A 121 -0.25 -4.69 -6.81
C GLY A 121 1.17 -4.21 -7.11
N ALA A 122 1.53 -4.02 -8.37
CA ALA A 122 2.87 -3.55 -8.73
C ALA A 122 3.20 -2.18 -8.14
N TRP A 123 4.47 -1.96 -7.86
CA TRP A 123 4.97 -0.66 -7.46
C TRP A 123 5.01 0.28 -8.64
N VAL A 124 4.48 1.47 -8.42
CA VAL A 124 4.40 2.58 -9.37
C VAL A 124 5.07 3.82 -8.80
N PRO A 125 5.41 4.82 -9.63
CA PRO A 125 6.00 6.07 -9.15
C PRO A 125 5.22 6.71 -8.00
N GLY A 126 5.95 7.21 -7.00
CA GLY A 126 5.38 7.85 -5.80
C GLY A 126 4.96 6.90 -4.67
N GLN A 127 4.85 5.62 -4.92
CA GLN A 127 4.41 4.64 -3.92
C GLN A 127 5.32 4.57 -2.69
N ALA A 128 6.64 4.69 -2.89
CA ALA A 128 7.61 4.62 -1.80
C ALA A 128 7.36 5.69 -0.72
N LEU A 129 6.96 6.90 -1.11
CA LEU A 129 6.63 7.97 -0.14
C LEU A 129 5.42 7.61 0.71
N LYS A 130 4.40 6.99 0.11
CA LYS A 130 3.20 6.55 0.83
C LYS A 130 3.54 5.45 1.84
N LEU A 131 4.36 4.49 1.45
CA LEU A 131 4.86 3.43 2.33
C LEU A 131 5.73 4.01 3.47
N THR A 132 6.64 4.92 3.15
CA THR A 132 7.48 5.59 4.14
C THR A 132 6.64 6.35 5.15
N ARG A 133 5.61 7.09 4.71
CA ARG A 133 4.71 7.80 5.62
C ARG A 133 3.98 6.84 6.57
N ALA A 134 3.50 5.72 6.07
CA ALA A 134 2.84 4.70 6.91
C ALA A 134 3.80 4.13 7.96
N THR A 135 5.03 3.78 7.55
CA THR A 135 6.05 3.28 8.48
C THR A 135 6.51 4.32 9.49
N ASP A 136 6.59 5.60 9.11
CA ASP A 136 6.87 6.70 10.04
C ASP A 136 5.78 6.84 11.11
N ILE A 137 4.52 6.67 10.76
CA ILE A 137 3.41 6.66 11.72
C ILE A 137 3.54 5.49 12.69
N ALA A 138 3.82 4.28 12.19
CA ALA A 138 4.07 3.12 13.06
C ALA A 138 5.20 3.39 14.05
N LYS A 139 6.29 3.98 13.58
CA LYS A 139 7.44 4.38 14.40
C LYS A 139 7.08 5.42 15.46
N GLN A 140 6.39 6.50 15.06
CA GLN A 140 6.04 7.60 15.96
C GLN A 140 5.04 7.17 17.04
N LEU A 141 4.06 6.38 16.69
CA LEU A 141 3.04 5.89 17.61
C LEU A 141 3.46 4.62 18.36
N ARG A 142 4.58 3.99 17.97
CA ARG A 142 5.10 2.71 18.50
C ARG A 142 4.04 1.61 18.45
N ILE A 143 3.32 1.51 17.34
CA ILE A 143 2.29 0.49 17.09
C ILE A 143 2.74 -0.47 15.99
N PRO A 144 2.25 -1.71 15.97
CA PRO A 144 2.61 -2.70 14.96
C PRO A 144 2.34 -2.22 13.52
N LEU A 145 3.19 -2.68 12.60
CA LEU A 145 2.97 -2.59 11.17
C LEU A 145 2.46 -3.93 10.65
N VAL A 146 1.31 -3.93 9.98
CA VAL A 146 0.75 -5.11 9.31
C VAL A 146 0.73 -4.88 7.81
N TYR A 147 1.42 -5.73 7.07
CA TYR A 147 1.49 -5.66 5.62
C TYR A 147 0.69 -6.82 4.98
N VAL A 148 -0.35 -6.48 4.24
CA VAL A 148 -1.14 -7.41 3.42
C VAL A 148 -0.53 -7.41 2.02
N LEU A 149 0.45 -8.29 1.80
CA LEU A 149 1.29 -8.30 0.62
C LEU A 149 0.69 -9.14 -0.50
N ASN A 150 0.53 -8.53 -1.66
CA ASN A 150 0.18 -9.15 -2.92
C ASN A 150 0.69 -8.26 -4.05
N CYS A 151 1.99 -8.33 -4.33
CA CYS A 151 2.72 -7.35 -5.13
C CYS A 151 3.46 -8.03 -6.27
N SER A 152 3.06 -7.78 -7.50
CA SER A 152 3.67 -8.36 -8.69
C SER A 152 5.07 -7.80 -9.05
N GLY A 153 5.68 -7.03 -8.16
CA GLY A 153 6.98 -6.41 -8.38
C GLY A 153 6.89 -4.93 -8.70
N VAL A 154 7.79 -4.42 -9.52
CA VAL A 154 7.82 -3.02 -9.95
C VAL A 154 7.31 -2.89 -11.39
N LYS A 155 6.70 -1.76 -11.72
CA LYS A 155 6.41 -1.40 -13.10
C LYS A 155 7.72 -1.17 -13.85
N LEU A 156 8.12 -2.13 -14.70
CA LEU A 156 9.47 -2.23 -15.25
C LEU A 156 9.87 -1.05 -16.14
N ASP A 157 8.93 -0.50 -16.89
CA ASP A 157 9.13 0.67 -17.77
C ASP A 157 9.30 2.00 -17.02
N GLU A 158 9.05 2.00 -15.69
CA GLU A 158 9.19 3.17 -14.83
C GLU A 158 10.03 2.90 -13.56
N GLN A 159 10.81 1.83 -13.55
CA GLN A 159 11.56 1.43 -12.36
C GLN A 159 12.57 2.48 -11.89
N GLU A 160 13.13 3.28 -12.79
CA GLU A 160 14.03 4.38 -12.45
C GLU A 160 13.33 5.47 -11.62
N LYS A 161 12.01 5.66 -11.82
CA LYS A 161 11.20 6.60 -11.03
C LYS A 161 10.76 6.00 -9.69
N VAL A 162 10.75 4.65 -9.58
CA VAL A 162 10.34 3.95 -8.36
C VAL A 162 11.51 3.81 -7.40
N TYR A 163 12.69 3.39 -7.89
CA TYR A 163 13.83 3.08 -7.02
C TYR A 163 14.74 4.26 -6.74
N ALA A 164 14.80 5.24 -7.64
CA ALA A 164 15.73 6.35 -7.53
C ALA A 164 15.40 7.27 -6.34
N GLY A 165 16.47 7.85 -5.77
CA GLY A 165 16.38 8.90 -4.77
C GLY A 165 16.34 8.40 -3.32
N ARG A 166 16.52 9.37 -2.41
CA ARG A 166 16.65 9.15 -0.96
C ARG A 166 15.40 8.51 -0.33
N VAL A 167 14.24 8.72 -0.90
CA VAL A 167 12.95 8.18 -0.47
C VAL A 167 12.38 7.23 -1.52
N GLY A 168 13.25 6.61 -2.30
CA GLY A 168 12.88 5.62 -3.30
C GLY A 168 12.53 4.26 -2.71
N GLY A 169 12.38 3.26 -3.58
CA GLY A 169 11.89 1.93 -3.24
C GLY A 169 12.68 1.16 -2.18
N GLY A 170 13.95 1.52 -1.93
CA GLY A 170 14.75 0.91 -0.86
C GLY A 170 14.38 1.37 0.56
N THR A 171 13.80 2.55 0.69
CA THR A 171 13.47 3.12 2.00
C THR A 171 12.48 2.30 2.81
N PRO A 172 11.37 1.79 2.26
CA PRO A 172 10.45 0.94 3.01
C PRO A 172 11.11 -0.32 3.58
N PHE A 173 12.06 -0.93 2.87
CA PHE A 173 12.78 -2.12 3.37
C PHE A 173 13.65 -1.79 4.57
N TYR A 174 14.38 -0.69 4.50
CA TYR A 174 15.14 -0.18 5.65
C TYR A 174 14.22 0.12 6.85
N ARG A 175 13.06 0.71 6.60
CA ARG A 175 12.08 1.03 7.65
C ARG A 175 11.56 -0.20 8.39
N HIS A 176 11.36 -1.32 7.70
CA HIS A 176 10.97 -2.58 8.35
C HIS A 176 12.03 -3.01 9.38
N ALA A 177 13.30 -3.03 8.98
CA ALA A 177 14.38 -3.38 9.88
C ALA A 177 14.52 -2.39 11.05
N GLU A 178 14.32 -1.09 10.81
CA GLU A 178 14.34 -0.06 11.86
C GLU A 178 13.22 -0.27 12.88
N LEU A 179 12.00 -0.57 12.44
CA LEU A 179 10.86 -0.88 13.33
C LEU A 179 11.16 -2.09 14.22
N GLU A 180 11.71 -3.17 13.65
CA GLU A 180 12.10 -4.35 14.41
C GLU A 180 13.17 -4.06 15.47
N GLN A 181 14.21 -3.31 15.10
CA GLN A 181 15.24 -2.89 16.05
C GLN A 181 14.68 -2.03 17.20
N MET A 182 13.60 -1.32 16.96
CA MET A 182 12.86 -0.56 17.98
C MET A 182 11.90 -1.40 18.81
N GLY A 183 11.80 -2.69 18.55
CA GLY A 183 10.85 -3.62 19.21
C GLY A 183 9.40 -3.39 18.74
N ILE A 184 9.19 -2.79 17.57
CA ILE A 184 7.88 -2.60 16.96
C ILE A 184 7.65 -3.75 15.98
N PRO A 185 6.66 -4.62 16.21
CA PRO A 185 6.44 -5.78 15.35
C PRO A 185 6.07 -5.39 13.92
N VAL A 186 6.69 -6.07 12.96
CA VAL A 186 6.32 -6.03 11.55
C VAL A 186 5.73 -7.39 11.19
N ILE A 187 4.48 -7.42 10.81
CA ILE A 187 3.73 -8.63 10.49
C ILE A 187 3.39 -8.59 9.00
N VAL A 188 3.82 -9.59 8.24
CA VAL A 188 3.55 -9.66 6.80
C VAL A 188 2.70 -10.88 6.49
N GLY A 189 1.52 -10.65 5.91
CA GLY A 189 0.69 -11.68 5.31
C GLY A 189 0.92 -11.72 3.80
N ILE A 190 1.38 -12.84 3.28
CA ILE A 190 1.65 -13.03 1.83
C ILE A 190 0.45 -13.66 1.16
N TYR A 191 0.00 -13.04 0.07
CA TYR A 191 -1.09 -13.51 -0.77
C TYR A 191 -0.70 -13.39 -2.25
N GLY A 192 -1.17 -14.32 -3.07
CA GLY A 192 -0.89 -14.31 -4.51
C GLY A 192 0.59 -14.38 -4.86
N THR A 193 1.00 -13.75 -5.93
CA THR A 193 2.35 -13.83 -6.49
C THR A 193 3.17 -12.60 -6.13
N ASN A 194 4.36 -12.81 -5.55
CA ASN A 194 5.22 -11.76 -5.03
C ASN A 194 6.66 -11.94 -5.52
N PRO A 195 6.97 -11.63 -6.78
CA PRO A 195 8.33 -11.73 -7.31
C PRO A 195 9.19 -10.53 -6.97
N ALA A 196 10.49 -10.73 -6.94
CA ALA A 196 11.54 -9.70 -6.82
C ALA A 196 11.27 -8.71 -5.68
N GLY A 197 11.23 -7.42 -5.97
CA GLY A 197 10.96 -6.36 -4.96
C GLY A 197 9.61 -6.51 -4.24
N GLY A 198 8.61 -7.13 -4.88
CA GLY A 198 7.35 -7.48 -4.24
C GLY A 198 7.54 -8.46 -3.09
N GLY A 199 8.31 -9.52 -3.32
CA GLY A 199 8.66 -10.50 -2.28
C GLY A 199 9.60 -9.96 -1.21
N TYR A 200 10.34 -8.91 -1.50
CA TYR A 200 11.34 -8.37 -0.58
C TYR A 200 10.76 -7.87 0.75
N HIS A 201 9.51 -7.42 0.75
CA HIS A 201 8.81 -7.02 1.98
C HIS A 201 8.60 -8.17 2.98
N SER A 202 8.72 -9.40 2.52
CA SER A 202 8.55 -10.59 3.36
C SER A 202 9.86 -11.19 3.87
N ILE A 203 11.01 -10.58 3.56
CA ILE A 203 12.32 -11.12 3.95
C ILE A 203 12.66 -10.81 5.41
N SER A 204 12.17 -9.70 5.94
CA SER A 204 12.53 -9.23 7.29
C SER A 204 11.30 -8.86 8.15
N PRO A 205 10.22 -9.64 8.19
CA PRO A 205 9.17 -9.39 9.17
C PRO A 205 9.47 -10.09 10.48
N THR A 206 8.94 -9.56 11.59
CA THR A 206 8.90 -10.25 12.87
C THR A 206 8.08 -11.53 12.78
N ILE A 207 6.96 -11.47 12.04
CA ILE A 207 6.08 -12.62 11.79
C ILE A 207 5.71 -12.63 10.30
N LEU A 208 5.91 -13.78 9.67
CA LEU A 208 5.50 -14.05 8.30
C LEU A 208 4.37 -15.07 8.27
N ILE A 209 3.26 -14.72 7.63
CA ILE A 209 2.10 -15.58 7.44
C ILE A 209 1.89 -15.75 5.94
N ALA A 210 2.00 -16.95 5.42
CA ALA A 210 1.79 -17.23 4.01
C ALA A 210 0.45 -17.95 3.79
N HIS A 211 -0.36 -17.44 2.87
CA HIS A 211 -1.51 -18.19 2.38
C HIS A 211 -1.03 -19.40 1.59
N GLU A 212 -1.71 -20.54 1.67
CA GLU A 212 -1.32 -21.79 1.00
C GLU A 212 -1.08 -21.68 -0.52
N LYS A 213 -1.75 -20.72 -1.16
CA LYS A 213 -1.62 -20.41 -2.60
C LYS A 213 -0.70 -19.22 -2.88
N ALA A 214 -0.05 -18.67 -1.85
CA ALA A 214 0.91 -17.60 -2.05
C ALA A 214 2.22 -18.15 -2.60
N ASN A 215 2.91 -17.31 -3.37
CA ASN A 215 4.25 -17.62 -3.81
C ASN A 215 5.17 -16.40 -3.76
N MET A 216 6.45 -16.66 -3.60
CA MET A 216 7.53 -15.68 -3.70
C MET A 216 8.60 -16.19 -4.65
N ALA A 217 9.21 -15.28 -5.39
CA ALA A 217 10.35 -15.60 -6.24
C ALA A 217 11.35 -14.44 -6.26
N VAL A 218 12.62 -14.77 -6.40
CA VAL A 218 13.68 -13.75 -6.60
C VAL A 218 13.48 -13.01 -7.92
N GLY A 219 12.94 -13.67 -8.94
CA GLY A 219 12.59 -13.08 -10.22
C GLY A 219 11.32 -13.70 -10.79
N GLY A 220 10.48 -12.89 -11.42
CA GLY A 220 9.30 -13.38 -12.13
C GLY A 220 9.71 -14.16 -13.40
N ALA A 221 8.84 -15.09 -13.83
CA ALA A 221 9.12 -15.95 -15.00
C ALA A 221 9.47 -15.15 -16.28
N GLY A 222 8.81 -14.04 -16.51
CA GLY A 222 9.11 -13.17 -17.66
C GLY A 222 10.50 -12.54 -17.61
N ILE A 223 11.02 -12.27 -16.40
CA ILE A 223 12.37 -11.74 -16.22
C ILE A 223 13.40 -12.84 -16.37
N VAL A 224 13.16 -14.01 -15.78
CA VAL A 224 14.07 -15.16 -15.90
C VAL A 224 14.25 -15.57 -17.37
N GLY A 225 13.16 -15.64 -18.14
CA GLY A 225 13.21 -15.89 -19.57
C GLY A 225 13.91 -14.79 -20.37
N GLY A 226 13.75 -13.52 -19.98
CA GLY A 226 14.38 -12.37 -20.64
C GLY A 226 15.85 -12.12 -20.26
N MET A 227 16.35 -12.74 -19.21
CA MET A 227 17.73 -12.59 -18.73
C MET A 227 18.73 -13.51 -19.47
N ASN A 228 18.31 -14.19 -20.51
CA ASN A 228 19.20 -15.02 -21.29
C ASN A 228 20.34 -14.18 -21.90
N PRO A 229 21.62 -14.54 -21.71
CA PRO A 229 22.77 -13.78 -22.24
C PRO A 229 22.75 -13.58 -23.76
N LYS A 230 21.99 -14.40 -24.49
CA LYS A 230 21.82 -14.28 -25.93
C LYS A 230 20.75 -13.29 -26.36
N GLY A 231 20.11 -12.59 -25.41
CA GLY A 231 19.14 -11.54 -25.70
C GLY A 231 17.77 -12.03 -26.22
N TYR A 232 17.47 -13.31 -26.12
CA TYR A 232 16.15 -13.86 -26.42
C TYR A 232 15.58 -14.61 -25.21
N VAL A 233 14.25 -14.70 -25.15
CA VAL A 233 13.57 -15.47 -24.11
C VAL A 233 13.85 -16.96 -24.33
N ASP A 234 14.41 -17.61 -23.32
CA ASP A 234 14.54 -19.07 -23.30
C ASP A 234 13.16 -19.67 -23.01
N GLN A 235 12.47 -20.04 -24.08
CA GLN A 235 11.13 -20.58 -23.99
C GLN A 235 11.07 -21.91 -23.26
N GLU A 236 12.13 -22.77 -23.39
CA GLU A 236 12.19 -24.04 -22.69
C GLU A 236 12.36 -23.84 -21.19
N ALA A 237 13.25 -22.95 -20.75
CA ALA A 237 13.42 -22.63 -19.34
C ALA A 237 12.19 -21.97 -18.73
N ALA A 238 11.53 -21.08 -19.46
CA ALA A 238 10.30 -20.46 -19.03
C ALA A 238 9.16 -21.47 -18.93
N GLN A 239 9.05 -22.39 -19.91
CA GLN A 239 8.04 -23.44 -19.91
C GLN A 239 8.31 -24.47 -18.80
N ALA A 240 9.55 -24.87 -18.58
CA ALA A 240 9.91 -25.77 -17.49
C ALA A 240 9.57 -25.20 -16.12
N LEU A 241 9.73 -23.90 -15.94
CA LEU A 241 9.35 -23.19 -14.71
C LEU A 241 7.83 -23.16 -14.53
N ILE A 242 7.08 -22.91 -15.61
CA ILE A 242 5.61 -22.97 -15.63
C ILE A 242 5.14 -24.39 -15.30
N ASP A 243 5.70 -25.40 -15.95
CA ASP A 243 5.34 -26.80 -15.75
C ASP A 243 5.65 -27.27 -14.32
N ALA A 244 6.77 -26.87 -13.76
CA ALA A 244 7.12 -27.16 -12.37
C ALA A 244 6.09 -26.55 -11.40
N THR A 245 5.61 -25.36 -11.69
CA THR A 245 4.61 -24.67 -10.87
C THR A 245 3.23 -25.31 -10.99
N VAL A 246 2.84 -25.67 -12.21
CA VAL A 246 1.58 -26.39 -12.48
C VAL A 246 1.62 -27.78 -11.85
N LYS A 247 2.75 -28.48 -11.94
CA LYS A 247 2.96 -29.80 -11.34
C LYS A 247 2.91 -29.74 -9.80
N ALA A 248 3.31 -28.65 -9.20
CA ALA A 248 3.13 -28.41 -7.78
C ALA A 248 1.65 -28.26 -7.35
N GLY A 249 0.73 -28.49 -8.26
CA GLY A 249 -0.73 -28.58 -8.04
C GLY A 249 -1.34 -27.23 -7.91
N LYS A 250 -0.86 -26.28 -8.69
CA LYS A 250 -1.19 -24.98 -8.24
C LYS A 250 -1.31 -24.02 -9.37
N VAL A 251 -2.41 -23.49 -9.39
CA VAL A 251 -2.94 -22.62 -10.41
C VAL A 251 -2.18 -21.30 -10.51
N ASP A 252 -1.25 -21.07 -9.60
CA ASP A 252 -0.51 -19.82 -9.60
C ASP A 252 0.81 -19.94 -10.36
N PRO A 253 1.10 -18.90 -11.12
CA PRO A 253 2.28 -18.86 -11.94
C PRO A 253 3.57 -18.88 -11.11
N PRO A 254 4.67 -19.08 -11.79
CA PRO A 254 5.98 -19.40 -11.27
C PRO A 254 6.46 -18.52 -10.13
N GLY A 255 6.95 -19.13 -9.11
CA GLY A 255 7.51 -18.48 -7.94
C GLY A 255 6.98 -19.07 -6.62
N ALA A 256 6.78 -20.37 -6.57
CA ALA A 256 6.42 -21.03 -5.32
C ALA A 256 7.40 -20.66 -4.20
N VAL A 257 6.87 -20.42 -3.04
CA VAL A 257 7.65 -20.33 -1.81
C VAL A 257 8.19 -21.73 -1.54
N HIS A 258 9.47 -21.86 -1.57
CA HIS A 258 10.19 -23.05 -1.14
C HIS A 258 10.87 -22.82 0.19
#